data_f42eb5ddce41e1e2533ddc9e4cd63dca
#
_entry.id   f42eb5ddce41e1e2533ddc9e4cd63dca
#
_cell.length_a   1.000
_cell.length_b   1.000
_cell.length_c   1.000
_cell.angle_alpha   90.00
_cell.angle_beta   90.00
_cell.angle_gamma   90.00
#
_symmetry.space_group_name_H-M   'P 1'
#
loop_
_entity.id
_entity.type
_entity.pdbx_description
1 polymer ?
#
loop_
_entity_poly.entity_id
_entity_poly.type
_entity_poly.pdbx_seq_one_letter_code
_entity_poly.pdbx_strand_id
1 'polypeptide(L)'
;MYVAERYGVFYEDDTWKDIEHSGKDDEEEMWEHMEDYLSCPTDLQKLTRYYIEEIGGIDGEWKDSKSEIEAIRKKICEALWELAVYDTEPGATPAGKDFVEYFLFENRKGFCVHFASAGTLLFRLAGKEARYAEGYAVPASAFEEQEDGTYQAQISGAMGHAWCQVWCLDDGYWENVEVTPPAGIEQ
;
A
#
# COMPACT_ATOMS: atom_id res chain seq x y z
N MET A 1 7.19 -5.54 -20.37
CA MET A 1 6.29 -6.63 -20.02
C MET A 1 6.83 -7.19 -18.72
N TYR A 2 6.39 -6.63 -17.60
CA TYR A 2 6.73 -7.16 -16.28
C TYR A 2 5.68 -8.21 -15.97
N VAL A 3 6.10 -9.44 -15.91
CA VAL A 3 5.27 -10.56 -15.53
C VAL A 3 5.05 -10.44 -14.04
N ALA A 4 3.81 -10.40 -13.62
CA ALA A 4 3.40 -10.45 -12.22
C ALA A 4 3.67 -11.85 -11.64
N GLU A 5 4.89 -12.34 -11.71
CA GLU A 5 5.27 -13.62 -11.10
C GLU A 5 5.44 -13.51 -9.57
N ARG A 6 5.38 -12.30 -8.99
CA ARG A 6 5.62 -12.07 -7.57
C ARG A 6 4.48 -11.38 -6.81
N TYR A 7 3.40 -10.95 -7.45
CA TYR A 7 2.38 -10.15 -6.78
C TYR A 7 0.98 -10.72 -7.02
N GLY A 8 0.33 -11.09 -5.94
CA GLY A 8 -1.01 -11.68 -5.97
C GLY A 8 -2.06 -10.75 -6.58
N VAL A 9 -3.08 -11.34 -7.15
CA VAL A 9 -4.23 -10.65 -7.72
C VAL A 9 -5.23 -10.39 -6.60
N PHE A 10 -5.65 -9.14 -6.43
CA PHE A 10 -6.72 -8.75 -5.53
C PHE A 10 -8.08 -9.15 -6.13
N TYR A 11 -8.91 -9.82 -5.35
CA TYR A 11 -10.32 -10.07 -5.66
C TYR A 11 -11.22 -9.24 -4.76
N GLU A 12 -12.33 -8.73 -5.28
CA GLU A 12 -13.33 -7.94 -4.54
C GLU A 12 -14.07 -8.73 -3.45
N ASP A 13 -13.87 -10.04 -3.33
CA ASP A 13 -14.64 -10.94 -2.46
C ASP A 13 -13.85 -11.56 -1.30
N ASP A 14 -12.76 -10.94 -0.86
CA ASP A 14 -11.88 -11.43 0.22
C ASP A 14 -11.30 -12.85 0.04
N THR A 15 -11.39 -13.43 -1.15
CA THR A 15 -10.80 -14.73 -1.44
C THR A 15 -9.44 -14.60 -2.09
N TRP A 16 -8.39 -14.71 -1.27
CA TRP A 16 -7.03 -14.98 -1.74
C TRP A 16 -6.94 -16.44 -2.20
N LYS A 17 -6.61 -16.69 -3.44
CA LYS A 17 -6.02 -17.97 -3.81
C LYS A 17 -4.51 -17.79 -3.84
N ASP A 18 -3.86 -18.55 -2.97
CA ASP A 18 -2.42 -18.63 -2.82
C ASP A 18 -1.76 -18.83 -4.19
N ILE A 19 -1.06 -17.80 -4.66
CA ILE A 19 0.11 -18.04 -5.49
C ILE A 19 1.15 -18.48 -4.49
N GLU A 20 1.69 -19.69 -4.64
CA GLU A 20 2.76 -20.20 -3.80
C GLU A 20 3.93 -19.21 -3.84
N HIS A 21 3.97 -18.29 -2.88
CA HIS A 21 5.19 -17.57 -2.56
C HIS A 21 6.14 -18.59 -1.92
N SER A 22 7.34 -18.70 -2.42
CA SER A 22 8.39 -19.35 -1.66
C SER A 22 8.74 -18.41 -0.50
N GLY A 23 8.04 -18.54 0.62
CA GLY A 23 8.19 -17.64 1.78
C GLY A 23 9.63 -17.49 2.28
N LYS A 24 10.53 -18.36 1.87
CA LYS A 24 11.97 -18.26 2.16
C LYS A 24 12.65 -17.12 1.41
N ASP A 25 12.30 -16.88 0.17
CA ASP A 25 12.95 -15.83 -0.63
C ASP A 25 12.48 -14.44 -0.15
N ASP A 26 11.20 -14.32 0.23
CA ASP A 26 10.66 -13.07 0.79
C ASP A 26 11.23 -12.78 2.18
N GLU A 27 11.41 -13.80 3.03
CA GLU A 27 12.00 -13.64 4.36
C GLU A 27 13.49 -13.25 4.27
N GLU A 28 14.27 -13.88 3.39
CA GLU A 28 15.68 -13.55 3.19
C GLU A 28 15.84 -12.13 2.66
N GLU A 29 15.05 -11.72 1.66
CA GLU A 29 15.01 -10.36 1.13
C GLU A 29 14.64 -9.34 2.23
N MET A 30 13.64 -9.64 3.05
CA MET A 30 13.20 -8.77 4.13
C MET A 30 14.33 -8.51 5.14
N TRP A 31 15.00 -9.55 5.61
CA TRP A 31 16.08 -9.41 6.58
C TRP A 31 17.30 -8.69 6.01
N GLU A 32 17.63 -8.90 4.72
CA GLU A 32 18.74 -8.21 4.06
C GLU A 32 18.50 -6.70 3.92
N HIS A 33 17.25 -6.28 3.73
CA HIS A 33 16.86 -4.89 3.45
C HIS A 33 15.99 -4.25 4.55
N MET A 34 15.94 -4.82 5.74
CA MET A 34 15.06 -4.38 6.83
C MET A 34 15.21 -2.88 7.15
N GLU A 35 16.45 -2.36 7.18
CA GLU A 35 16.68 -0.94 7.45
C GLU A 35 16.07 -0.03 6.36
N ASP A 36 16.09 -0.46 5.10
CA ASP A 36 15.48 0.28 3.98
C ASP A 36 13.95 0.31 4.11
N TYR A 37 13.35 -0.78 4.55
CA TYR A 37 11.91 -0.90 4.73
C TYR A 37 11.35 -0.18 5.96
N LEU A 38 12.22 0.13 6.93
CA LEU A 38 11.91 0.98 8.10
C LEU A 38 12.27 2.45 7.87
N SER A 39 13.12 2.74 6.88
CA SER A 39 13.64 4.10 6.70
C SER A 39 12.54 5.07 6.28
N CYS A 40 12.55 6.26 6.92
CA CYS A 40 11.71 7.38 6.55
C CYS A 40 12.60 8.60 6.35
N PRO A 41 12.42 9.39 5.28
CA PRO A 41 13.19 10.60 5.06
C PRO A 41 13.09 11.55 6.27
N THR A 42 14.24 12.05 6.73
CA THR A 42 14.32 12.88 7.95
C THR A 42 13.78 14.30 7.77
N ASP A 43 13.53 14.73 6.55
CA ASP A 43 13.01 16.04 6.19
C ASP A 43 11.47 16.08 6.09
N LEU A 44 10.78 14.96 6.26
CA LEU A 44 9.32 14.88 6.32
C LEU A 44 8.76 15.35 7.68
N GLN A 45 9.00 16.61 8.01
CA GLN A 45 8.67 17.15 9.33
C GLN A 45 7.16 17.30 9.57
N LYS A 46 6.39 17.66 8.55
CA LYS A 46 4.94 17.81 8.69
C LYS A 46 4.27 16.45 8.83
N LEU A 47 4.69 15.48 8.03
CA LEU A 47 4.16 14.11 8.09
C LEU A 47 4.47 13.47 9.45
N THR A 48 5.72 13.58 9.92
CA THR A 48 6.12 13.04 11.22
C THR A 48 5.35 13.70 12.37
N ARG A 49 5.16 15.02 12.33
CA ARG A 49 4.37 15.72 13.32
C ARG A 49 2.92 15.29 13.31
N TYR A 50 2.29 15.21 12.13
CA TYR A 50 0.92 14.76 11.96
C TYR A 50 0.74 13.34 12.49
N TYR A 51 1.70 12.44 12.19
CA TYR A 51 1.66 11.08 12.71
C TYR A 51 1.66 11.06 14.25
N ILE A 52 2.55 11.83 14.89
CA ILE A 52 2.65 11.87 16.36
C ILE A 52 1.41 12.49 17.01
N GLU A 53 0.88 13.59 16.47
CA GLU A 53 -0.18 14.37 17.07
C GLU A 53 -1.58 13.79 16.83
N GLU A 54 -1.86 13.28 15.63
CA GLU A 54 -3.20 12.92 15.17
C GLU A 54 -3.41 11.39 15.05
N ILE A 55 -2.43 10.66 14.51
CA ILE A 55 -2.51 9.20 14.41
C ILE A 55 -2.06 8.55 15.71
N GLY A 56 -1.17 9.21 16.41
CA GLY A 56 -0.48 9.05 17.65
C GLY A 56 -0.49 7.73 18.39
N GLY A 57 0.73 7.26 18.74
CA GLY A 57 0.96 6.27 19.79
C GLY A 57 0.16 4.98 19.63
N ILE A 58 0.52 4.17 18.65
CA ILE A 58 0.08 2.77 18.70
C ILE A 58 0.90 2.14 19.84
N ASP A 59 0.45 2.39 21.08
CA ASP A 59 1.05 1.82 22.28
C ASP A 59 0.61 0.34 22.39
N GLY A 60 1.53 -0.57 22.12
CA GLY A 60 1.33 -2.00 22.30
C GLY A 60 2.65 -2.76 22.20
N GLU A 61 2.77 -3.89 22.87
CA GLU A 61 3.79 -4.87 22.54
C GLU A 61 3.55 -5.30 21.09
N TRP A 62 4.43 -4.86 20.22
CA TRP A 62 4.36 -5.09 18.78
C TRP A 62 4.39 -6.60 18.49
N LYS A 63 3.26 -7.11 18.08
CA LYS A 63 3.16 -8.42 17.44
C LYS A 63 2.91 -8.13 15.96
N ASP A 64 3.88 -8.32 15.12
CA ASP A 64 3.76 -8.11 13.67
C ASP A 64 2.76 -9.10 13.04
N SER A 65 1.55 -9.08 13.58
CA SER A 65 0.44 -9.94 13.20
C SER A 65 -0.45 -9.26 12.17
N LYS A 66 -1.14 -10.05 11.37
CA LYS A 66 -2.12 -9.56 10.39
C LYS A 66 -3.19 -8.68 11.03
N SER A 67 -3.67 -9.03 12.22
CA SER A 67 -4.67 -8.25 12.95
C SER A 67 -4.17 -6.87 13.38
N GLU A 68 -2.89 -6.75 13.70
CA GLU A 68 -2.27 -5.48 14.03
C GLU A 68 -2.06 -4.61 12.79
N ILE A 69 -1.56 -5.20 11.70
CA ILE A 69 -1.43 -4.51 10.40
C ILE A 69 -2.78 -3.93 10.00
N GLU A 70 -3.87 -4.68 10.14
CA GLU A 70 -5.22 -4.21 9.82
C GLU A 70 -5.69 -3.08 10.75
N ALA A 71 -5.38 -3.13 12.04
CA ALA A 71 -5.70 -2.06 12.98
C ALA A 71 -4.95 -0.76 12.66
N ILE A 72 -3.67 -0.86 12.27
CA ILE A 72 -2.87 0.27 11.82
C ILE A 72 -3.41 0.80 10.49
N ARG A 73 -3.70 -0.08 9.52
CA ARG A 73 -4.29 0.28 8.24
C ARG A 73 -5.54 1.13 8.40
N LYS A 74 -6.44 0.71 9.28
CA LYS A 74 -7.68 1.44 9.53
C LYS A 74 -7.42 2.89 9.96
N LYS A 75 -6.51 3.11 10.90
CA LYS A 75 -6.13 4.46 11.35
C LYS A 75 -5.49 5.27 10.24
N ILE A 76 -4.60 4.65 9.46
CA ILE A 76 -3.96 5.30 8.31
C ILE A 76 -4.99 5.68 7.25
N CYS A 77 -5.92 4.80 6.91
CA CYS A 77 -6.99 5.09 5.97
C CYS A 77 -7.87 6.26 6.45
N GLU A 78 -8.31 6.23 7.71
CA GLU A 78 -9.09 7.33 8.30
C GLU A 78 -8.38 8.67 8.16
N ALA A 79 -7.09 8.71 8.50
CA ALA A 79 -6.27 9.91 8.38
C ALA A 79 -6.08 10.38 6.92
N LEU A 80 -5.73 9.48 6.02
CA LEU A 80 -5.50 9.81 4.62
C LEU A 80 -6.78 10.29 3.93
N TRP A 81 -7.91 9.65 4.21
CA TRP A 81 -9.20 10.00 3.59
C TRP A 81 -9.81 11.29 4.16
N GLU A 82 -9.43 11.69 5.38
CA GLU A 82 -9.76 13.01 5.92
C GLU A 82 -8.90 14.12 5.28
N LEU A 83 -7.61 13.83 5.05
CA LEU A 83 -6.66 14.81 4.52
C LEU A 83 -6.82 15.06 3.03
N ALA A 84 -7.12 14.04 2.22
CA ALA A 84 -7.08 14.13 0.77
C ALA A 84 -8.20 13.36 0.08
N VAL A 85 -8.60 13.85 -1.09
CA VAL A 85 -9.61 13.23 -1.96
C VAL A 85 -8.98 12.52 -3.15
N TYR A 86 -9.64 11.47 -3.65
CA TYR A 86 -9.19 10.77 -4.85
C TYR A 86 -9.46 11.63 -6.10
N ASP A 87 -8.40 11.87 -6.87
CA ASP A 87 -8.45 12.66 -8.11
C ASP A 87 -7.37 12.11 -9.06
N THR A 88 -7.76 11.73 -10.27
CA THR A 88 -6.83 11.19 -11.28
C THR A 88 -6.00 12.26 -11.98
N GLU A 89 -6.34 13.53 -11.78
CA GLU A 89 -5.65 14.69 -12.37
C GLU A 89 -5.19 15.70 -11.30
N PRO A 90 -4.42 15.29 -10.28
CA PRO A 90 -4.05 16.16 -9.16
C PRO A 90 -3.06 17.29 -9.54
N GLY A 91 -2.53 17.24 -10.76
CA GLY A 91 -1.43 18.11 -11.18
C GLY A 91 -0.07 17.63 -10.69
N ALA A 92 0.98 18.35 -11.06
CA ALA A 92 2.35 17.99 -10.67
C ALA A 92 2.76 18.64 -9.34
N THR A 93 3.55 17.92 -8.56
CA THR A 93 4.21 18.48 -7.37
C THR A 93 5.17 19.59 -7.79
N PRO A 94 5.08 20.80 -7.22
CA PRO A 94 5.98 21.90 -7.54
C PRO A 94 7.46 21.56 -7.21
N ALA A 95 8.37 22.09 -8.01
CA ALA A 95 9.80 21.89 -7.78
C ALA A 95 10.22 22.35 -6.37
N GLY A 96 10.99 21.52 -5.68
CA GLY A 96 11.50 21.79 -4.33
C GLY A 96 10.52 21.49 -3.20
N LYS A 97 9.34 20.93 -3.48
CA LYS A 97 8.44 20.38 -2.49
C LYS A 97 8.55 18.87 -2.42
N ASP A 98 8.42 18.32 -1.23
CA ASP A 98 8.25 16.88 -1.06
C ASP A 98 6.92 16.43 -1.62
N PHE A 99 6.91 15.26 -2.26
CA PHE A 99 5.76 14.71 -2.96
C PHE A 99 4.61 14.38 -1.99
N VAL A 100 4.90 13.71 -0.90
CA VAL A 100 3.90 13.24 0.06
C VAL A 100 3.38 14.39 0.92
N GLU A 101 4.27 15.26 1.42
CA GLU A 101 3.83 16.42 2.21
C GLU A 101 3.01 17.41 1.37
N TYR A 102 3.38 17.63 0.09
CA TYR A 102 2.59 18.47 -0.81
C TYR A 102 1.22 17.86 -1.06
N PHE A 103 1.16 16.55 -1.35
CA PHE A 103 -0.09 15.83 -1.53
C PHE A 103 -1.02 15.99 -0.33
N LEU A 104 -0.55 15.66 0.87
CA LEU A 104 -1.42 15.59 2.06
C LEU A 104 -1.82 16.96 2.62
N PHE A 105 -0.89 17.93 2.63
CA PHE A 105 -1.08 19.15 3.39
C PHE A 105 -1.32 20.41 2.55
N GLU A 106 -1.10 20.34 1.24
CA GLU A 106 -1.28 21.49 0.36
C GLU A 106 -2.26 21.22 -0.78
N ASN A 107 -1.97 20.24 -1.65
CA ASN A 107 -2.82 19.92 -2.80
C ASN A 107 -4.11 19.19 -2.40
N ARG A 108 -4.02 18.25 -1.49
CA ARG A 108 -5.10 17.44 -0.95
C ARG A 108 -5.88 16.63 -2.00
N LYS A 109 -5.22 16.32 -3.10
CA LYS A 109 -5.75 15.58 -4.23
C LYS A 109 -4.71 14.60 -4.75
N GLY A 110 -5.10 13.36 -5.02
CA GLY A 110 -4.21 12.35 -5.57
C GLY A 110 -4.92 11.07 -5.98
N PHE A 111 -4.18 10.17 -6.59
CA PHE A 111 -4.63 8.83 -6.97
C PHE A 111 -3.78 7.76 -6.28
N CYS A 112 -3.94 6.49 -6.59
CA CYS A 112 -3.33 5.35 -5.88
C CYS A 112 -1.84 5.55 -5.56
N VAL A 113 -1.03 6.07 -6.48
CA VAL A 113 0.40 6.36 -6.24
C VAL A 113 0.62 7.29 -5.04
N HIS A 114 -0.19 8.34 -4.90
CA HIS A 114 -0.09 9.30 -3.80
C HIS A 114 -0.47 8.66 -2.47
N PHE A 115 -1.60 7.94 -2.44
CA PHE A 115 -2.08 7.27 -1.24
C PHE A 115 -1.14 6.15 -0.81
N ALA A 116 -0.67 5.30 -1.73
CA ALA A 116 0.28 4.23 -1.44
C ALA A 116 1.62 4.76 -0.93
N SER A 117 2.16 5.85 -1.53
CA SER A 117 3.40 6.48 -1.05
C SER A 117 3.24 7.01 0.37
N ALA A 118 2.15 7.74 0.64
CA ALA A 118 1.87 8.28 1.97
C ALA A 118 1.62 7.16 3.00
N GLY A 119 0.86 6.15 2.63
CA GLY A 119 0.58 4.99 3.48
C GLY A 119 1.84 4.23 3.85
N THR A 120 2.73 3.98 2.89
CA THR A 120 4.02 3.31 3.14
C THR A 120 4.85 4.08 4.18
N LEU A 121 4.96 5.41 4.06
CA LEU A 121 5.69 6.22 5.03
C LEU A 121 5.01 6.23 6.41
N LEU A 122 3.67 6.25 6.45
CA LEU A 122 2.94 6.19 7.72
C LEU A 122 3.11 4.83 8.42
N PHE A 123 3.15 3.72 7.69
CA PHE A 123 3.50 2.41 8.25
C PHE A 123 4.92 2.39 8.80
N ARG A 124 5.90 2.97 8.08
CA ARG A 124 7.28 3.09 8.56
C ARG A 124 7.39 3.95 9.82
N LEU A 125 6.66 5.06 9.90
CA LEU A 125 6.56 5.87 11.11
C LEU A 125 5.91 5.10 12.27
N ALA A 126 5.01 4.17 11.96
CA ALA A 126 4.44 3.24 12.93
C ALA A 126 5.39 2.09 13.33
N GLY A 127 6.63 2.08 12.83
CA GLY A 127 7.63 1.07 13.12
C GLY A 127 7.40 -0.27 12.42
N LYS A 128 6.67 -0.26 11.29
CA LYS A 128 6.42 -1.44 10.47
C LYS A 128 7.28 -1.42 9.23
N GLU A 129 7.90 -2.55 8.92
CA GLU A 129 8.58 -2.75 7.65
C GLU A 129 7.54 -2.65 6.52
N ALA A 130 7.68 -1.64 5.69
CA ALA A 130 6.74 -1.36 4.62
C ALA A 130 7.43 -0.96 3.33
N ARG A 131 6.85 -1.37 2.20
CA ARG A 131 7.30 -1.00 0.87
C ARG A 131 6.14 -0.57 -0.01
N TYR A 132 6.43 0.32 -0.95
CA TYR A 132 5.53 0.72 -2.01
C TYR A 132 5.54 -0.36 -3.10
N ALA A 133 4.38 -0.73 -3.60
CA ALA A 133 4.22 -1.69 -4.67
C ALA A 133 3.38 -1.12 -5.81
N GLU A 134 3.72 -1.50 -7.04
CA GLU A 134 2.96 -1.19 -8.26
C GLU A 134 2.64 -2.47 -9.03
N GLY A 135 1.48 -2.48 -9.69
CA GLY A 135 1.06 -3.59 -10.52
C GLY A 135 -0.29 -3.33 -11.17
N TYR A 136 -1.11 -4.36 -11.24
CA TYR A 136 -2.43 -4.29 -11.85
C TYR A 136 -3.48 -4.87 -10.91
N ALA A 137 -4.53 -4.10 -10.65
CA ALA A 137 -5.75 -4.58 -9.98
C ALA A 137 -6.68 -5.17 -11.04
N VAL A 138 -6.68 -6.50 -11.16
CA VAL A 138 -7.47 -7.21 -12.17
C VAL A 138 -8.69 -7.83 -11.50
N PRO A 139 -9.94 -7.36 -11.79
CA PRO A 139 -11.12 -7.91 -11.15
C PRO A 139 -11.32 -9.39 -11.59
N ALA A 140 -11.86 -10.20 -10.68
CA ALA A 140 -12.13 -11.63 -10.96
C ALA A 140 -13.00 -11.84 -12.20
N SER A 141 -13.92 -10.90 -12.46
CA SER A 141 -14.81 -10.91 -13.63
C SER A 141 -14.08 -10.73 -14.99
N ALA A 142 -12.82 -10.28 -14.97
CA ALA A 142 -12.01 -10.14 -16.17
C ALA A 142 -11.33 -11.45 -16.61
N PHE A 143 -11.36 -12.48 -15.76
CA PHE A 143 -10.74 -13.76 -16.07
C PHE A 143 -11.72 -14.67 -16.82
N GLU A 144 -11.27 -15.22 -17.96
CA GLU A 144 -12.00 -16.16 -18.79
C GLU A 144 -11.38 -17.55 -18.68
N GLU A 145 -12.19 -18.57 -18.38
CA GLU A 145 -11.76 -19.96 -18.34
C GLU A 145 -11.43 -20.47 -19.74
N GLN A 146 -10.28 -21.10 -19.89
CA GLN A 146 -9.80 -21.68 -21.13
C GLN A 146 -10.14 -23.19 -21.20
N GLU A 147 -10.04 -23.80 -22.40
CA GLU A 147 -10.33 -25.22 -22.61
C GLU A 147 -9.43 -26.16 -21.78
N ASP A 148 -8.24 -25.72 -21.40
CA ASP A 148 -7.28 -26.47 -20.60
C ASP A 148 -7.47 -26.32 -19.08
N GLY A 149 -8.51 -25.56 -18.65
CA GLY A 149 -8.81 -25.28 -17.25
C GLY A 149 -7.98 -24.14 -16.64
N THR A 150 -7.18 -23.43 -17.43
CA THR A 150 -6.51 -22.19 -17.00
C THR A 150 -7.45 -20.99 -17.13
N TYR A 151 -7.08 -19.88 -16.47
CA TYR A 151 -7.82 -18.62 -16.56
C TYR A 151 -6.92 -17.54 -17.18
N GLN A 152 -7.47 -16.77 -18.11
CA GLN A 152 -6.80 -15.66 -18.75
C GLN A 152 -7.57 -14.36 -18.57
N ALA A 153 -6.84 -13.24 -18.35
CA ALA A 153 -7.40 -11.90 -18.36
C ALA A 153 -6.60 -10.99 -19.30
N GLN A 154 -7.29 -10.12 -20.02
CA GLN A 154 -6.64 -9.05 -20.76
C GLN A 154 -6.39 -7.86 -19.83
N ILE A 155 -5.14 -7.52 -19.62
CA ILE A 155 -4.73 -6.40 -18.76
C ILE A 155 -4.59 -5.14 -19.60
N SER A 156 -5.23 -4.05 -19.17
CA SER A 156 -5.09 -2.73 -19.77
C SER A 156 -4.36 -1.78 -18.82
N GLY A 157 -3.82 -0.68 -19.35
CA GLY A 157 -3.20 0.36 -18.53
C GLY A 157 -4.16 1.02 -17.51
N ALA A 158 -5.47 0.94 -17.75
CA ALA A 158 -6.49 1.43 -16.82
C ALA A 158 -6.60 0.59 -15.54
N MET A 159 -6.05 -0.64 -15.54
CA MET A 159 -5.98 -1.51 -14.36
C MET A 159 -4.71 -1.30 -13.54
N GLY A 160 -3.81 -0.38 -13.97
CA GLY A 160 -2.61 -0.02 -13.22
C GLY A 160 -2.98 0.48 -11.84
N HIS A 161 -2.30 -0.04 -10.80
CA HIS A 161 -2.59 0.27 -9.41
C HIS A 161 -1.33 0.30 -8.56
N ALA A 162 -1.39 1.03 -7.45
CA ALA A 162 -0.33 1.08 -6.45
C ALA A 162 -0.93 0.90 -5.05
N TRP A 163 -0.20 0.16 -4.20
CA TRP A 163 -0.60 -0.16 -2.82
C TRP A 163 0.60 -0.24 -1.89
N CYS A 164 0.37 -0.45 -0.61
CA CYS A 164 1.41 -0.75 0.35
C CYS A 164 1.59 -2.26 0.48
N GLN A 165 2.81 -2.70 0.74
CA GLN A 165 3.08 -4.01 1.30
C GLN A 165 3.73 -3.83 2.67
N VAL A 166 3.24 -4.58 3.66
CA VAL A 166 3.72 -4.54 5.04
C VAL A 166 4.13 -5.95 5.45
N TRP A 167 5.31 -6.08 6.04
CA TRP A 167 5.79 -7.38 6.48
C TRP A 167 4.95 -7.93 7.62
N CYS A 168 4.47 -9.16 7.47
CA CYS A 168 3.75 -9.90 8.49
C CYS A 168 4.67 -10.98 9.08
N LEU A 169 5.20 -10.73 10.27
CA LEU A 169 6.17 -11.62 10.90
C LEU A 169 5.57 -12.98 11.25
N ASP A 170 4.29 -13.01 11.68
CA ASP A 170 3.62 -14.26 12.05
C ASP A 170 3.50 -15.23 10.86
N ASP A 171 3.33 -14.71 9.67
CA ASP A 171 3.09 -15.48 8.45
C ASP A 171 4.35 -15.56 7.55
N GLY A 172 5.36 -14.70 7.78
CA GLY A 172 6.61 -14.68 7.02
C GLY A 172 6.46 -14.23 5.57
N TYR A 173 5.51 -13.31 5.29
CA TYR A 173 5.31 -12.76 3.96
C TYR A 173 4.86 -11.29 3.96
N TRP A 174 4.93 -10.66 2.77
CA TRP A 174 4.45 -9.30 2.54
C TRP A 174 2.92 -9.27 2.39
N GLU A 175 2.22 -8.73 3.39
CA GLU A 175 0.78 -8.50 3.32
C GLU A 175 0.48 -7.30 2.41
N ASN A 176 -0.40 -7.48 1.43
CA ASN A 176 -0.88 -6.37 0.59
C ASN A 176 -1.89 -5.53 1.36
N VAL A 177 -1.65 -4.24 1.42
CA VAL A 177 -2.44 -3.31 2.22
C VAL A 177 -2.94 -2.16 1.35
N GLU A 178 -4.25 -2.13 1.11
CA GLU A 178 -4.89 -1.06 0.36
C GLU A 178 -5.21 0.12 1.29
N VAL A 179 -4.77 1.31 0.86
CA VAL A 179 -5.01 2.58 1.58
C VAL A 179 -5.67 3.64 0.69
N THR A 180 -5.86 3.35 -0.59
CA THR A 180 -6.60 4.23 -1.51
C THR A 180 -8.08 4.21 -1.15
N PRO A 181 -8.79 5.35 -1.17
CA PRO A 181 -10.22 5.35 -0.93
C PRO A 181 -10.94 4.55 -2.02
N PRO A 182 -12.01 3.79 -1.68
CA PRO A 182 -12.83 3.11 -2.66
C PRO A 182 -13.35 4.08 -3.73
N ALA A 183 -13.33 3.67 -4.99
CA ALA A 183 -13.88 4.46 -6.07
C ALA A 183 -15.36 4.75 -5.82
N GLY A 184 -15.74 6.05 -5.75
CA GLY A 184 -17.12 6.47 -5.55
C GLY A 184 -17.48 6.91 -4.13
N ILE A 185 -16.56 6.97 -3.18
CA ILE A 185 -16.76 7.74 -1.95
C ILE A 185 -16.60 9.22 -2.32
N GLU A 186 -17.70 9.86 -2.72
CA GLU A 186 -17.80 11.30 -2.79
C GLU A 186 -17.79 11.85 -1.35
N GLN A 187 -16.79 12.66 -1.03
CA GLN A 187 -16.74 13.47 0.18
C GLN A 187 -17.46 14.80 -0.04
#